data_f1ea4280d46d11de771e0cc82b325c3c
#
_entry.id   f1ea4280d46d11de771e0cc82b325c3c
#
_cell.length_a   1.000
_cell.length_b   1.000
_cell.length_c   1.000
_cell.angle_alpha   90.00
_cell.angle_beta   90.00
_cell.angle_gamma   90.00
#
_symmetry.space_group_name_H-M   'P 1'
#
loop_
_entity.id
_entity.type
_entity.pdbx_description
1 polymer ?
#
loop_
_entity_poly.entity_id
_entity_poly.type
_entity_poly.pdbx_seq_one_letter_code
_entity_poly.pdbx_strand_id
1 'polypeptide(L)'
;MQIHGLNKTTLLDYPEHVACTVFCGHCNFRCPFCQNADLVLNPASQPCISEEEFWSFLSKRKGMLEGVCITGGEPTLHPDLVDFIARIKAQGLLVKLDTNGYRPAVLRALIDEGLLDYVAMDIKNSLPRYPETVGISRFDTAPIEESMSLLMENRVPFEFRTTLVKGLHIPESIAEMGRRLAGGERFFLQTFEDSGDLIAEGLSGFDREETETLLAVLCNYVPNAQIRG
;
A
#
# COMPACT_ATOMS: atom_id res chain seq x y z
N MET A 1 2.53 -15.71 10.25
CA MET A 1 1.84 -14.41 9.99
C MET A 1 0.34 -14.60 10.10
N GLN A 2 -0.40 -13.62 10.66
CA GLN A 2 -1.86 -13.70 10.71
C GLN A 2 -2.46 -13.26 9.37
N ILE A 3 -3.12 -14.18 8.69
CA ILE A 3 -3.75 -13.96 7.39
C ILE A 3 -5.26 -13.88 7.60
N HIS A 4 -5.85 -12.72 7.33
CA HIS A 4 -7.28 -12.47 7.52
C HIS A 4 -8.08 -12.51 6.21
N GLY A 5 -7.40 -12.50 5.06
CA GLY A 5 -8.02 -12.63 3.75
C GLY A 5 -7.06 -13.19 2.72
N LEU A 6 -7.60 -13.88 1.74
CA LEU A 6 -6.85 -14.43 0.62
C LEU A 6 -7.67 -14.29 -0.67
N ASN A 7 -7.24 -13.38 -1.54
CA ASN A 7 -7.69 -13.38 -2.93
C ASN A 7 -6.84 -14.39 -3.70
N LYS A 8 -7.45 -15.49 -4.08
CA LYS A 8 -6.76 -16.66 -4.65
C LYS A 8 -6.18 -16.43 -6.05
N THR A 9 -6.64 -15.40 -6.76
CA THR A 9 -6.12 -15.02 -8.07
C THR A 9 -6.44 -13.55 -8.33
N THR A 10 -5.43 -12.75 -8.62
CA THR A 10 -5.56 -11.36 -9.03
C THR A 10 -4.73 -11.09 -10.28
N LEU A 11 -5.22 -10.18 -11.12
CA LEU A 11 -4.51 -9.59 -12.26
C LEU A 11 -4.29 -8.09 -12.06
N LEU A 12 -4.74 -7.55 -10.93
CA LEU A 12 -4.73 -6.11 -10.64
C LEU A 12 -3.73 -5.72 -9.54
N ASP A 13 -3.62 -6.57 -8.50
CA ASP A 13 -2.83 -6.22 -7.31
C ASP A 13 -1.32 -6.32 -7.54
N TYR A 14 -0.89 -7.10 -8.54
CA TYR A 14 0.51 -7.20 -8.92
C TYR A 14 0.66 -6.88 -10.41
N PRO A 15 1.21 -5.70 -10.79
CA PRO A 15 1.35 -5.32 -12.20
C PRO A 15 2.06 -6.40 -13.03
N GLU A 16 1.48 -6.74 -14.18
CA GLU A 16 2.04 -7.67 -15.18
C GLU A 16 2.14 -9.14 -14.73
N HIS A 17 1.66 -9.50 -13.52
CA HIS A 17 1.77 -10.86 -13.00
C HIS A 17 0.44 -11.44 -12.55
N VAL A 18 0.26 -12.74 -12.80
CA VAL A 18 -0.82 -13.51 -12.18
C VAL A 18 -0.42 -13.83 -10.75
N ALA A 19 -1.10 -13.22 -9.79
CA ALA A 19 -0.73 -13.33 -8.38
C ALA A 19 -1.91 -13.75 -7.50
N CYS A 20 -1.65 -14.05 -6.24
CA CYS A 20 -2.63 -14.05 -5.18
C CYS A 20 -2.35 -12.88 -4.23
N THR A 21 -3.39 -12.43 -3.50
CA THR A 21 -3.24 -11.35 -2.52
C THR A 21 -3.54 -11.85 -1.12
N VAL A 22 -2.60 -11.62 -0.21
CA VAL A 22 -2.70 -11.91 1.22
C VAL A 22 -3.02 -10.64 1.96
N PHE A 23 -4.10 -10.65 2.75
CA PHE A 23 -4.50 -9.53 3.60
C PHE A 23 -4.16 -9.84 5.06
N CYS A 24 -3.30 -9.03 5.67
CA CYS A 24 -2.99 -9.10 7.09
C CYS A 24 -3.84 -8.12 7.90
N GLY A 25 -4.04 -8.41 9.19
CA GLY A 25 -4.70 -7.51 10.12
C GLY A 25 -3.74 -6.48 10.71
N HIS A 26 -4.30 -5.65 11.58
CA HIS A 26 -3.61 -4.57 12.27
C HIS A 26 -3.03 -3.48 11.36
N CYS A 27 -3.15 -2.25 11.80
CA CYS A 27 -2.49 -1.10 11.18
C CYS A 27 -2.14 -0.08 12.27
N ASN A 28 -1.06 0.63 12.08
CA ASN A 28 -0.67 1.76 12.92
C ASN A 28 -1.37 3.06 12.53
N PHE A 29 -2.12 3.09 11.41
CA PHE A 29 -2.92 4.24 10.98
C PHE A 29 -4.42 4.03 11.27
N ARG A 30 -5.19 5.12 11.27
CA ARG A 30 -6.65 5.16 11.45
C ARG A 30 -7.26 6.08 10.39
N CYS A 31 -6.81 5.91 9.13
CA CYS A 31 -7.29 6.71 8.01
C CYS A 31 -8.82 6.66 7.94
N PRO A 32 -9.54 7.78 7.96
CA PRO A 32 -11.01 7.79 7.97
C PRO A 32 -11.61 7.05 6.77
N PHE A 33 -10.92 7.05 5.63
CA PHE A 33 -11.32 6.40 4.38
C PHE A 33 -10.78 4.98 4.20
N CYS A 34 -10.38 4.30 5.27
CA CYS A 34 -9.80 2.96 5.19
C CYS A 34 -10.86 1.94 4.74
N GLN A 35 -10.67 1.34 3.58
CA GLN A 35 -11.54 0.30 3.01
C GLN A 35 -11.33 -1.09 3.67
N ASN A 36 -10.35 -1.22 4.55
CA ASN A 36 -10.09 -2.40 5.35
C ASN A 36 -10.36 -2.11 6.84
N ALA A 37 -11.43 -1.37 7.15
CA ALA A 37 -11.70 -0.89 8.51
C ALA A 37 -11.73 -2.02 9.54
N ASP A 38 -12.37 -3.11 9.25
CA ASP A 38 -12.46 -4.29 10.12
C ASP A 38 -11.12 -4.94 10.40
N LEU A 39 -10.24 -5.03 9.40
CA LEU A 39 -8.87 -5.56 9.58
C LEU A 39 -8.01 -4.65 10.46
N VAL A 40 -8.34 -3.36 10.52
CA VAL A 40 -7.62 -2.34 11.29
C VAL A 40 -8.16 -2.20 12.70
N LEU A 41 -9.49 -2.18 12.87
CA LEU A 41 -10.15 -1.89 14.16
C LEU A 41 -10.40 -3.16 14.98
N ASN A 42 -10.80 -4.25 14.31
CA ASN A 42 -11.26 -5.47 14.94
C ASN A 42 -10.63 -6.74 14.36
N PRO A 43 -9.30 -6.80 14.16
CA PRO A 43 -8.66 -7.93 13.48
C PRO A 43 -8.91 -9.27 14.21
N ALA A 44 -8.97 -9.25 15.54
CA ALA A 44 -9.23 -10.47 16.33
C ALA A 44 -10.63 -11.07 16.11
N SER A 45 -11.57 -10.30 15.58
CA SER A 45 -12.94 -10.75 15.27
C SER A 45 -13.07 -11.25 13.83
N GLN A 46 -12.05 -11.03 13.00
CA GLN A 46 -12.07 -11.43 11.60
C GLN A 46 -11.63 -12.89 11.42
N PRO A 47 -12.15 -13.59 10.40
CA PRO A 47 -11.66 -14.91 10.05
C PRO A 47 -10.14 -14.91 9.88
N CYS A 48 -9.52 -16.01 10.31
CA CYS A 48 -8.07 -16.17 10.16
C CYS A 48 -7.81 -17.44 9.36
N ILE A 49 -7.01 -17.32 8.31
CA ILE A 49 -6.51 -18.44 7.50
C ILE A 49 -5.19 -18.88 8.13
N SER A 50 -5.06 -20.18 8.44
CA SER A 50 -3.82 -20.70 8.99
C SER A 50 -2.68 -20.64 7.95
N GLU A 51 -1.44 -20.53 8.41
CA GLU A 51 -0.31 -20.65 7.50
C GLU A 51 -0.29 -21.98 6.76
N GLU A 52 -0.68 -23.08 7.40
CA GLU A 52 -0.76 -24.41 6.78
C GLU A 52 -1.74 -24.43 5.60
N GLU A 53 -2.90 -23.78 5.76
CA GLU A 53 -3.88 -23.63 4.69
C GLU A 53 -3.32 -22.79 3.54
N PHE A 54 -2.65 -21.69 3.86
CA PHE A 54 -2.01 -20.83 2.86
C PHE A 54 -0.90 -21.57 2.09
N TRP A 55 0.00 -22.29 2.79
CA TRP A 55 1.07 -23.04 2.12
C TRP A 55 0.52 -24.20 1.28
N SER A 56 -0.53 -24.89 1.77
CA SER A 56 -1.24 -25.90 0.97
C SER A 56 -1.86 -25.30 -0.29
N PHE A 57 -2.45 -24.12 -0.19
CA PHE A 57 -2.99 -23.39 -1.34
C PHE A 57 -1.89 -23.05 -2.35
N LEU A 58 -0.78 -22.45 -1.94
CA LEU A 58 0.33 -22.10 -2.84
C LEU A 58 0.89 -23.34 -3.55
N SER A 59 1.06 -24.43 -2.82
CA SER A 59 1.55 -25.69 -3.36
C SER A 59 0.65 -26.23 -4.49
N LYS A 60 -0.67 -26.14 -4.33
CA LYS A 60 -1.66 -26.54 -5.34
C LYS A 60 -1.70 -25.62 -6.56
N ARG A 61 -1.17 -24.39 -6.43
CA ARG A 61 -1.14 -23.38 -7.48
C ARG A 61 0.23 -23.20 -8.14
N LYS A 62 1.15 -24.11 -7.84
CA LYS A 62 2.49 -24.09 -8.43
C LYS A 62 2.43 -24.12 -9.96
N GLY A 63 3.13 -23.20 -10.61
CA GLY A 63 3.11 -23.00 -12.07
C GLY A 63 1.89 -22.29 -12.63
N MET A 64 0.92 -21.91 -11.77
CA MET A 64 -0.25 -21.10 -12.14
C MET A 64 -0.12 -19.66 -11.64
N LEU A 65 0.48 -19.47 -10.46
CA LEU A 65 0.78 -18.15 -9.90
C LEU A 65 2.24 -17.83 -10.15
N GLU A 66 2.50 -16.55 -10.45
CA GLU A 66 3.83 -15.97 -10.64
C GLU A 66 4.28 -15.24 -9.38
N GLY A 67 3.33 -14.72 -8.58
CA GLY A 67 3.66 -13.91 -7.41
C GLY A 67 2.59 -13.90 -6.32
N VAL A 68 2.99 -13.26 -5.21
CA VAL A 68 2.14 -12.97 -4.06
C VAL A 68 2.21 -11.49 -3.75
N CYS A 69 1.05 -10.82 -3.67
CA CYS A 69 0.92 -9.48 -3.12
C CYS A 69 0.59 -9.58 -1.63
N ILE A 70 1.30 -8.87 -0.78
CA ILE A 70 1.08 -8.81 0.66
C ILE A 70 0.59 -7.42 1.01
N THR A 71 -0.61 -7.34 1.59
CA THR A 71 -1.35 -6.09 1.84
C THR A 71 -2.27 -6.24 3.07
N GLY A 72 -3.32 -5.44 3.20
CA GLY A 72 -4.36 -5.53 4.22
C GLY A 72 -4.35 -4.34 5.17
N GLY A 73 -3.99 -4.55 6.45
CA GLY A 73 -3.66 -3.48 7.39
C GLY A 73 -2.28 -2.89 7.05
N GLU A 74 -1.30 -3.10 7.92
CA GLU A 74 0.09 -2.75 7.61
C GLU A 74 1.00 -3.98 7.79
N PRO A 75 1.48 -4.58 6.70
CA PRO A 75 2.29 -5.80 6.76
C PRO A 75 3.58 -5.65 7.58
N THR A 76 4.23 -4.49 7.51
CA THR A 76 5.52 -4.24 8.19
C THR A 76 5.42 -4.21 9.72
N LEU A 77 4.21 -4.29 10.29
CA LEU A 77 4.01 -4.44 11.73
C LEU A 77 4.20 -5.88 12.23
N HIS A 78 4.12 -6.85 11.34
CA HIS A 78 4.22 -8.27 11.69
C HIS A 78 5.69 -8.69 11.86
N PRO A 79 6.09 -9.17 13.04
CA PRO A 79 7.50 -9.49 13.32
C PRO A 79 8.02 -10.67 12.49
N ASP A 80 7.13 -11.53 12.00
CA ASP A 80 7.42 -12.71 11.20
C ASP A 80 7.31 -12.47 9.68
N LEU A 81 7.14 -11.19 9.25
CA LEU A 81 7.00 -10.84 7.83
C LEU A 81 8.20 -11.26 7.00
N VAL A 82 9.42 -11.03 7.49
CA VAL A 82 10.66 -11.36 6.77
C VAL A 82 10.73 -12.86 6.49
N ASP A 83 10.52 -13.69 7.52
CA ASP A 83 10.53 -15.15 7.38
C ASP A 83 9.41 -15.65 6.46
N PHE A 84 8.22 -15.04 6.54
CA PHE A 84 7.09 -15.37 5.69
C PHE A 84 7.41 -15.09 4.22
N ILE A 85 7.97 -13.92 3.91
CA ILE A 85 8.39 -13.54 2.54
C ILE A 85 9.50 -14.47 2.05
N ALA A 86 10.52 -14.74 2.87
CA ALA A 86 11.61 -15.63 2.49
C ALA A 86 11.10 -17.04 2.10
N ARG A 87 10.09 -17.55 2.80
CA ARG A 87 9.44 -18.83 2.46
C ARG A 87 8.67 -18.76 1.14
N ILE A 88 8.04 -17.64 0.79
CA ILE A 88 7.40 -17.44 -0.52
C ILE A 88 8.46 -17.42 -1.61
N LYS A 89 9.52 -16.65 -1.42
CA LYS A 89 10.66 -16.57 -2.36
C LYS A 89 11.32 -17.92 -2.60
N ALA A 90 11.43 -18.75 -1.55
CA ALA A 90 11.97 -20.12 -1.65
C ALA A 90 11.12 -21.05 -2.54
N GLN A 91 9.85 -20.71 -2.81
CA GLN A 91 9.00 -21.42 -3.76
C GLN A 91 9.16 -20.94 -5.21
N GLY A 92 10.01 -19.94 -5.45
CA GLY A 92 10.26 -19.34 -6.75
C GLY A 92 9.20 -18.32 -7.18
N LEU A 93 8.40 -17.81 -6.24
CA LEU A 93 7.39 -16.79 -6.49
C LEU A 93 7.96 -15.38 -6.29
N LEU A 94 7.44 -14.43 -7.06
CA LEU A 94 7.69 -13.02 -6.89
C LEU A 94 6.89 -12.47 -5.70
N VAL A 95 7.40 -11.45 -5.03
CA VAL A 95 6.74 -10.81 -3.90
C VAL A 95 6.57 -9.31 -4.12
N LYS A 96 5.32 -8.86 -4.07
CA LYS A 96 4.95 -7.45 -3.98
C LYS A 96 4.52 -7.12 -2.56
N LEU A 97 5.03 -6.03 -2.02
CA LEU A 97 4.62 -5.48 -0.73
C LEU A 97 3.86 -4.17 -0.93
N ASP A 98 2.65 -4.11 -0.38
CA ASP A 98 1.91 -2.86 -0.18
C ASP A 98 2.17 -2.38 1.25
N THR A 99 2.59 -1.13 1.43
CA THR A 99 2.93 -0.59 2.75
C THR A 99 2.58 0.89 2.87
N ASN A 100 2.30 1.33 4.09
CA ASN A 100 2.15 2.74 4.41
C ASN A 100 3.49 3.45 4.68
N GLY A 101 4.60 2.72 4.63
CA GLY A 101 5.96 3.24 4.75
C GLY A 101 6.39 3.66 6.16
N TYR A 102 5.62 3.41 7.21
CA TYR A 102 5.96 3.88 8.58
C TYR A 102 7.06 3.08 9.29
N ARG A 103 7.54 2.01 8.65
CA ARG A 103 8.59 1.13 9.19
C ARG A 103 9.79 1.05 8.23
N PRO A 104 10.52 2.16 8.01
CA PRO A 104 11.62 2.19 7.04
C PRO A 104 12.71 1.13 7.31
N ALA A 105 12.98 0.80 8.57
CA ALA A 105 13.98 -0.22 8.92
C ALA A 105 13.57 -1.62 8.43
N VAL A 106 12.28 -1.98 8.51
CA VAL A 106 11.76 -3.25 7.99
C VAL A 106 11.81 -3.27 6.46
N LEU A 107 11.37 -2.18 5.83
CA LEU A 107 11.42 -2.03 4.38
C LEU A 107 12.85 -2.14 3.85
N ARG A 108 13.80 -1.48 4.51
CA ARG A 108 15.23 -1.54 4.18
C ARG A 108 15.77 -2.97 4.28
N ALA A 109 15.49 -3.67 5.38
CA ALA A 109 15.92 -5.05 5.56
C ALA A 109 15.41 -5.96 4.44
N LEU A 110 14.12 -5.86 4.08
CA LEU A 110 13.53 -6.64 3.00
C LEU A 110 14.16 -6.35 1.64
N ILE A 111 14.52 -5.08 1.35
CA ILE A 111 15.21 -4.67 0.13
C ILE A 111 16.65 -5.17 0.13
N ASP A 112 17.38 -5.00 1.25
CA ASP A 112 18.78 -5.40 1.39
C ASP A 112 18.97 -6.91 1.21
N GLU A 113 18.01 -7.70 1.67
CA GLU A 113 17.99 -9.16 1.54
C GLU A 113 17.46 -9.66 0.18
N GLY A 114 17.04 -8.75 -0.72
CA GLY A 114 16.51 -9.10 -2.04
C GLY A 114 15.19 -9.88 -1.99
N LEU A 115 14.39 -9.66 -0.95
CA LEU A 115 13.14 -10.38 -0.71
C LEU A 115 11.94 -9.78 -1.43
N LEU A 116 12.03 -8.54 -1.91
CA LEU A 116 10.96 -7.86 -2.63
C LEU A 116 11.29 -7.72 -4.12
N ASP A 117 10.30 -7.99 -4.96
CA ASP A 117 10.37 -7.76 -6.40
C ASP A 117 9.59 -6.52 -6.82
N TYR A 118 8.70 -6.02 -5.96
CA TYR A 118 7.95 -4.79 -6.18
C TYR A 118 7.45 -4.19 -4.84
N VAL A 119 7.43 -2.87 -4.75
CA VAL A 119 6.86 -2.16 -3.59
C VAL A 119 5.82 -1.14 -4.06
N ALA A 120 4.63 -1.16 -3.47
CA ALA A 120 3.68 -0.07 -3.60
C ALA A 120 3.57 0.64 -2.24
N MET A 121 4.02 1.89 -2.18
CA MET A 121 3.95 2.68 -0.96
C MET A 121 2.83 3.71 -1.06
N ASP A 122 1.94 3.70 -0.08
CA ASP A 122 0.86 4.66 0.02
C ASP A 122 1.34 5.97 0.66
N ILE A 123 1.36 7.04 -0.12
CA ILE A 123 1.53 8.41 0.37
C ILE A 123 0.15 8.95 0.69
N LYS A 124 -0.12 9.15 1.98
CA LYS A 124 -1.50 9.48 2.41
C LYS A 124 -1.86 10.94 2.17
N ASN A 125 -0.89 11.86 2.28
CA ASN A 125 -1.05 13.30 1.96
C ASN A 125 0.31 14.00 1.95
N SER A 126 0.33 15.33 1.78
CA SER A 126 1.48 16.16 2.11
C SER A 126 1.82 16.05 3.60
N LEU A 127 3.11 16.16 3.96
CA LEU A 127 3.54 15.90 5.34
C LEU A 127 2.81 16.72 6.40
N PRO A 128 2.53 18.04 6.20
CA PRO A 128 1.78 18.82 7.18
C PRO A 128 0.35 18.31 7.41
N ARG A 129 -0.25 17.64 6.42
CA ARG A 129 -1.61 17.10 6.49
C ARG A 129 -1.69 15.62 6.84
N TYR A 130 -0.54 14.97 7.02
CA TYR A 130 -0.50 13.55 7.40
C TYR A 130 -1.29 13.26 8.69
N PRO A 131 -1.12 14.01 9.81
CA PRO A 131 -1.83 13.73 11.06
C PRO A 131 -3.35 13.63 10.88
N GLU A 132 -3.94 14.58 10.14
CA GLU A 132 -5.36 14.61 9.81
C GLU A 132 -5.76 13.40 8.96
N THR A 133 -4.98 13.13 7.91
CA THR A 133 -5.29 12.11 6.91
C THR A 133 -5.16 10.67 7.45
N VAL A 134 -4.22 10.44 8.38
CA VAL A 134 -4.03 9.12 8.99
C VAL A 134 -4.79 8.96 10.32
N GLY A 135 -5.54 9.98 10.76
CA GLY A 135 -6.34 9.94 11.98
C GLY A 135 -5.52 9.89 13.27
N ILE A 136 -4.32 10.48 13.29
CA ILE A 136 -3.40 10.49 14.45
C ILE A 136 -2.90 11.90 14.71
N SER A 137 -3.37 12.52 15.80
CA SER A 137 -3.11 13.94 16.10
C SER A 137 -1.63 14.28 16.34
N ARG A 138 -0.84 13.35 16.86
CA ARG A 138 0.61 13.51 17.06
C ARG A 138 1.33 12.48 16.21
N PHE A 139 1.60 12.84 14.96
CA PHE A 139 2.20 11.95 13.97
C PHE A 139 3.61 12.44 13.60
N ASP A 140 4.58 11.54 13.70
CA ASP A 140 5.94 11.80 13.22
C ASP A 140 6.04 11.39 11.75
N THR A 141 6.36 12.34 10.88
CA THR A 141 6.48 12.10 9.44
C THR A 141 7.88 11.63 9.02
N ALA A 142 8.87 11.70 9.89
CA ALA A 142 10.24 11.32 9.55
C ALA A 142 10.37 9.87 9.00
N PRO A 143 9.66 8.86 9.55
CA PRO A 143 9.70 7.51 8.98
C PRO A 143 9.16 7.43 7.54
N ILE A 144 8.13 8.26 7.23
CA ILE A 144 7.57 8.33 5.87
C ILE A 144 8.60 8.92 4.91
N GLU A 145 9.26 10.01 5.29
CA GLU A 145 10.29 10.64 4.47
C GLU A 145 11.48 9.71 4.24
N GLU A 146 11.88 8.94 5.27
CA GLU A 146 12.94 7.93 5.14
C GLU A 146 12.55 6.82 4.15
N SER A 147 11.32 6.29 4.24
CA SER A 147 10.84 5.26 3.31
C SER A 147 10.71 5.77 1.88
N MET A 148 10.23 7.02 1.68
CA MET A 148 10.21 7.67 0.38
C MET A 148 11.62 7.76 -0.21
N SER A 149 12.58 8.24 0.58
CA SER A 149 13.98 8.37 0.16
C SER A 149 14.61 7.02 -0.19
N LEU A 150 14.34 5.98 0.62
CA LEU A 150 14.82 4.63 0.39
C LEU A 150 14.31 4.05 -0.95
N LEU A 151 13.03 4.24 -1.25
CA LEU A 151 12.47 3.77 -2.53
C LEU A 151 13.01 4.56 -3.72
N MET A 152 13.23 5.87 -3.55
CA MET A 152 13.82 6.72 -4.59
C MET A 152 15.29 6.35 -4.91
N GLU A 153 15.97 5.53 -4.08
CA GLU A 153 17.26 4.90 -4.45
C GLU A 153 17.12 3.90 -5.63
N ASN A 154 15.89 3.53 -5.98
CA ASN A 154 15.55 2.67 -7.13
C ASN A 154 16.24 1.29 -7.11
N ARG A 155 16.36 0.70 -5.92
CA ARG A 155 16.97 -0.63 -5.70
C ARG A 155 15.99 -1.78 -5.92
N VAL A 156 14.69 -1.49 -5.93
CA VAL A 156 13.59 -2.39 -6.22
C VAL A 156 12.56 -1.63 -7.06
N PRO A 157 11.90 -2.23 -8.03
CA PRO A 157 10.77 -1.62 -8.73
C PRO A 157 9.71 -1.16 -7.73
N PHE A 158 9.20 0.06 -7.88
CA PHE A 158 8.22 0.61 -6.95
C PHE A 158 7.22 1.55 -7.61
N GLU A 159 6.15 1.83 -6.89
CA GLU A 159 5.19 2.88 -7.17
C GLU A 159 4.78 3.60 -5.89
N PHE A 160 4.43 4.88 -6.01
CA PHE A 160 3.69 5.60 -4.98
C PHE A 160 2.21 5.66 -5.35
N ARG A 161 1.34 5.64 -4.32
CA ARG A 161 -0.10 5.72 -4.51
C ARG A 161 -0.72 6.70 -3.52
N THR A 162 -1.76 7.39 -3.93
CA THR A 162 -2.60 8.23 -3.05
C THR A 162 -4.05 8.04 -3.40
N THR A 163 -4.87 7.59 -2.45
CA THR A 163 -6.33 7.58 -2.59
C THR A 163 -6.87 8.98 -2.33
N LEU A 164 -7.52 9.57 -3.31
CA LEU A 164 -8.02 10.95 -3.27
C LEU A 164 -9.37 11.04 -2.58
N VAL A 165 -9.44 11.83 -1.51
CA VAL A 165 -10.69 12.05 -0.73
C VAL A 165 -10.96 13.55 -0.63
N LYS A 166 -12.16 14.00 -0.97
CA LYS A 166 -12.59 15.40 -0.85
C LYS A 166 -12.46 15.87 0.61
N GLY A 167 -11.99 17.11 0.80
CA GLY A 167 -11.74 17.67 2.12
C GLY A 167 -10.37 17.34 2.70
N LEU A 168 -9.82 16.15 2.40
CA LEU A 168 -8.46 15.78 2.82
C LEU A 168 -7.41 16.22 1.80
N HIS A 169 -7.66 16.08 0.51
CA HIS A 169 -6.72 16.41 -0.56
C HIS A 169 -7.12 17.71 -1.26
N ILE A 170 -6.14 18.58 -1.48
CA ILE A 170 -6.29 19.85 -2.18
C ILE A 170 -5.12 20.01 -3.16
N PRO A 171 -5.23 20.86 -4.20
CA PRO A 171 -4.16 21.05 -5.19
C PRO A 171 -2.80 21.39 -4.57
N GLU A 172 -2.77 22.17 -3.50
CA GLU A 172 -1.55 22.57 -2.81
C GLU A 172 -0.86 21.37 -2.15
N SER A 173 -1.65 20.44 -1.56
CA SER A 173 -1.09 19.23 -0.96
C SER A 173 -0.56 18.25 -2.02
N ILE A 174 -1.24 18.14 -3.17
CA ILE A 174 -0.77 17.36 -4.32
C ILE A 174 0.54 17.93 -4.87
N ALA A 175 0.62 19.26 -5.01
CA ALA A 175 1.85 19.92 -5.45
C ALA A 175 3.02 19.71 -4.48
N GLU A 176 2.77 19.70 -3.17
CA GLU A 176 3.80 19.42 -2.16
C GLU A 176 4.30 17.98 -2.23
N MET A 177 3.38 17.00 -2.34
CA MET A 177 3.74 15.60 -2.55
C MET A 177 4.58 15.45 -3.83
N GLY A 178 4.13 16.06 -4.93
CA GLY A 178 4.85 16.02 -6.20
C GLY A 178 6.27 16.57 -6.10
N ARG A 179 6.47 17.72 -5.42
CA ARG A 179 7.83 18.29 -5.23
C ARG A 179 8.76 17.34 -4.48
N ARG A 180 8.26 16.64 -3.47
CA ARG A 180 9.05 15.67 -2.67
C ARG A 180 9.42 14.42 -3.45
N LEU A 181 8.57 14.03 -4.39
CA LEU A 181 8.71 12.81 -5.19
C LEU A 181 9.16 13.11 -6.63
N ALA A 182 9.65 14.33 -6.87
CA ALA A 182 10.17 14.72 -8.18
C ALA A 182 11.31 13.78 -8.61
N GLY A 183 11.20 13.26 -9.84
CA GLY A 183 12.12 12.22 -10.34
C GLY A 183 11.67 10.78 -10.06
N GLY A 184 10.60 10.57 -9.31
CA GLY A 184 9.95 9.26 -9.21
C GLY A 184 9.30 8.84 -10.52
N GLU A 185 9.38 7.57 -10.86
CA GLU A 185 8.90 7.08 -12.14
C GLU A 185 7.39 6.83 -12.17
N ARG A 186 6.80 6.35 -11.08
CA ARG A 186 5.41 5.89 -11.01
C ARG A 186 4.70 6.44 -9.79
N PHE A 187 3.67 7.23 -10.02
CA PHE A 187 2.76 7.70 -8.99
C PHE A 187 1.33 7.56 -9.49
N PHE A 188 0.48 6.90 -8.69
CA PHE A 188 -0.93 6.70 -9.03
C PHE A 188 -1.84 7.46 -8.07
N LEU A 189 -2.68 8.32 -8.63
CA LEU A 189 -3.83 8.88 -7.92
C LEU A 189 -4.98 7.89 -8.04
N GLN A 190 -5.42 7.33 -6.91
CA GLN A 190 -6.50 6.36 -6.86
C GLN A 190 -7.81 7.07 -6.55
N THR A 191 -8.87 6.72 -7.29
CA THR A 191 -10.20 7.21 -6.99
C THR A 191 -10.69 6.57 -5.70
N PHE A 192 -11.33 7.39 -4.86
CA PHE A 192 -11.99 6.88 -3.65
C PHE A 192 -13.43 6.48 -3.99
N GLU A 193 -13.80 5.27 -3.60
CA GLU A 193 -15.16 4.77 -3.61
C GLU A 193 -15.54 4.38 -2.18
N ASP A 194 -16.74 4.82 -1.76
CA ASP A 194 -17.27 4.40 -0.46
C ASP A 194 -17.75 2.95 -0.56
N SER A 195 -17.03 2.05 0.11
CA SER A 195 -17.37 0.62 0.17
C SER A 195 -18.47 0.31 1.17
N GLY A 196 -18.92 1.30 1.96
CA GLY A 196 -19.88 1.11 3.05
C GLY A 196 -19.24 0.56 4.35
N ASP A 197 -17.94 0.24 4.33
CA ASP A 197 -17.19 -0.31 5.47
C ASP A 197 -15.93 0.52 5.71
N LEU A 198 -16.15 1.77 6.12
CA LEU A 198 -15.11 2.76 6.37
C LEU A 198 -14.97 3.06 7.87
N ILE A 199 -13.83 3.63 8.28
CA ILE A 199 -13.63 4.10 9.67
C ILE A 199 -14.50 5.32 9.97
N ALA A 200 -14.70 6.21 9.00
CA ALA A 200 -15.56 7.38 9.14
C ALA A 200 -16.61 7.45 8.04
N GLU A 201 -17.76 8.02 8.37
CA GLU A 201 -18.88 8.24 7.44
C GLU A 201 -18.80 9.61 6.76
N GLY A 202 -19.56 9.79 5.66
CA GLY A 202 -19.77 11.07 4.99
C GLY A 202 -18.59 11.53 4.14
N LEU A 203 -17.68 10.63 3.80
CA LEU A 203 -16.59 10.90 2.88
C LEU A 203 -17.04 10.80 1.43
N SER A 204 -16.38 11.54 0.55
CA SER A 204 -16.67 11.50 -0.89
C SER A 204 -15.40 11.57 -1.72
N GLY A 205 -15.42 10.90 -2.86
CA GLY A 205 -14.38 10.98 -3.88
C GLY A 205 -14.50 12.24 -4.74
N PHE A 206 -13.47 12.48 -5.51
CA PHE A 206 -13.48 13.49 -6.58
C PHE A 206 -14.17 12.90 -7.80
N ASP A 207 -14.84 13.76 -8.57
CA ASP A 207 -15.29 13.36 -9.90
C ASP A 207 -14.09 13.31 -10.87
N ARG A 208 -14.37 12.90 -12.11
CA ARG A 208 -13.33 12.70 -13.12
C ARG A 208 -12.59 14.01 -13.46
N GLU A 209 -13.29 15.11 -13.63
CA GLU A 209 -12.71 16.40 -14.02
C GLU A 209 -11.85 16.96 -12.89
N GLU A 210 -12.33 16.87 -11.66
CA GLU A 210 -11.58 17.23 -10.45
C GLU A 210 -10.31 16.39 -10.30
N THR A 211 -10.42 15.07 -10.53
CA THR A 211 -9.27 14.15 -10.45
C THR A 211 -8.23 14.43 -11.53
N GLU A 212 -8.66 14.70 -12.76
CA GLU A 212 -7.79 15.10 -13.88
C GLU A 212 -7.07 16.43 -13.57
N THR A 213 -7.77 17.37 -12.90
CA THR A 213 -7.16 18.62 -12.43
C THR A 213 -6.04 18.36 -11.40
N LEU A 214 -6.26 17.50 -10.42
CA LEU A 214 -5.24 17.12 -9.43
C LEU A 214 -4.09 16.35 -10.09
N LEU A 215 -4.37 15.50 -11.06
CA LEU A 215 -3.33 14.82 -11.84
C LEU A 215 -2.46 15.82 -12.60
N ALA A 216 -3.05 16.83 -13.23
CA ALA A 216 -2.30 17.85 -13.94
C ALA A 216 -1.35 18.62 -13.01
N VAL A 217 -1.76 18.87 -11.76
CA VAL A 217 -0.87 19.46 -10.74
C VAL A 217 0.30 18.52 -10.43
N LEU A 218 0.05 17.23 -10.22
CA LEU A 218 1.07 16.24 -9.92
C LEU A 218 2.06 16.04 -11.07
N CYS A 219 1.58 16.02 -12.31
CA CYS A 219 2.39 15.81 -13.52
C CYS A 219 3.45 16.91 -13.74
N ASN A 220 3.32 18.08 -13.11
CA ASN A 220 4.38 19.10 -13.15
C ASN A 220 5.68 18.65 -12.45
N TYR A 221 5.60 17.62 -11.59
CA TYR A 221 6.72 17.09 -10.81
C TYR A 221 7.04 15.63 -11.13
N VAL A 222 6.00 14.85 -11.38
CA VAL A 222 6.08 13.42 -11.74
C VAL A 222 5.34 13.22 -13.08
N PRO A 223 6.02 13.41 -14.21
CA PRO A 223 5.38 13.48 -15.53
C PRO A 223 4.60 12.21 -15.93
N ASN A 224 5.00 11.05 -15.41
CA ASN A 224 4.37 9.75 -15.69
C ASN A 224 3.29 9.36 -14.67
N ALA A 225 2.87 10.31 -13.81
CA ALA A 225 1.76 10.05 -12.89
C ALA A 225 0.46 9.74 -13.65
N GLN A 226 -0.37 8.88 -13.07
CA GLN A 226 -1.61 8.40 -13.71
C GLN A 226 -2.74 8.28 -12.70
N ILE A 227 -3.97 8.25 -13.19
CA ILE A 227 -5.16 7.88 -12.41
C ILE A 227 -5.33 6.36 -12.50
N ARG A 228 -5.68 5.74 -11.36
CA ARG A 228 -6.03 4.33 -11.25
C ARG A 228 -7.36 4.20 -10.49
N GLY A 229 -8.32 3.47 -11.04
CA GLY A 229 -9.66 3.22 -10.49
C GLY A 229 -10.74 3.54 -11.47
#